data_ac31c02988c7586f8d25543321657df1
#
_entry.id   ac31c02988c7586f8d25543321657df1
#
_cell.length_a   1.000
_cell.length_b   1.000
_cell.length_c   1.000
_cell.angle_alpha   90.00
_cell.angle_beta   90.00
_cell.angle_gamma   90.00
#
_symmetry.space_group_name_H-M   'P 1'
#
loop_
_entity.id
_entity.type
_entity.pdbx_description
1 polymer ?
#
loop_
_entity_poly.entity_id
_entity_poly.type
_entity_poly.pdbx_seq_one_letter_code
_entity_poly.pdbx_strand_id
1 'polypeptide(L)'
;FLSHLSQEQLARILFPIGHLHKREVRTLAAEFDLPAKERKDSQGICFLGKINYRDFVRFHLGEQIGDIVEKANGEKKGEHQGYWFYTIGQRHGLKLGGGPWYVVDKDAAENRIYIAHSEAPERVGRRNLVVEHINWINSAPALCALQVKLRHGPALTSGQVQMLDADRAEIVLAEP
;
A
#
# COMPACT_ATOMS: atom_id res chain seq x y z
N PHE A 1 -3.10 8.90 5.63
CA PHE A 1 -3.10 9.78 6.81
C PHE A 1 -4.41 10.52 6.96
N LEU A 2 -4.94 11.13 5.90
CA LEU A 2 -6.21 11.88 5.92
C LEU A 2 -7.46 11.02 5.67
N SER A 3 -7.31 9.74 5.44
CA SER A 3 -8.40 8.82 5.04
C SER A 3 -9.47 8.60 6.12
N HIS A 4 -9.17 8.93 7.38
CA HIS A 4 -10.10 8.82 8.49
C HIS A 4 -10.81 10.13 8.87
N LEU A 5 -10.54 11.21 8.14
CA LEU A 5 -11.23 12.49 8.39
C LEU A 5 -12.65 12.42 7.88
N SER A 6 -13.61 12.83 8.71
CA SER A 6 -15.00 12.98 8.30
C SER A 6 -15.18 14.22 7.39
N GLN A 7 -16.30 14.25 6.68
CA GLN A 7 -16.68 15.41 5.86
C GLN A 7 -16.77 16.70 6.70
N GLU A 8 -17.28 16.61 7.92
CA GLU A 8 -17.37 17.74 8.84
C GLU A 8 -15.99 18.27 9.26
N GLN A 9 -15.03 17.37 9.53
CA GLN A 9 -13.66 17.72 9.84
C GLN A 9 -12.97 18.35 8.62
N LEU A 10 -13.15 17.77 7.42
CA LEU A 10 -12.58 18.29 6.17
C LEU A 10 -13.12 19.69 5.84
N ALA A 11 -14.37 19.99 6.12
CA ALA A 11 -14.96 21.30 5.90
C ALA A 11 -14.31 22.43 6.72
N ARG A 12 -13.60 22.08 7.79
CA ARG A 12 -12.87 23.03 8.66
C ARG A 12 -11.37 23.14 8.33
N ILE A 13 -10.89 22.39 7.33
CA ILE A 13 -9.46 22.37 6.95
C ILE A 13 -9.26 23.16 5.67
N LEU A 14 -8.22 24.01 5.66
CA LEU A 14 -7.75 24.69 4.46
C LEU A 14 -6.58 23.95 3.87
N PHE A 15 -6.61 23.75 2.56
CA PHE A 15 -5.49 23.20 1.77
C PHE A 15 -5.00 24.27 0.77
N PRO A 16 -4.24 25.28 1.20
CA PRO A 16 -3.93 26.46 0.38
C PRO A 16 -3.22 26.12 -0.93
N ILE A 17 -2.41 25.07 -0.95
CA ILE A 17 -1.66 24.60 -2.12
C ILE A 17 -2.20 23.28 -2.69
N GLY A 18 -3.40 22.84 -2.26
CA GLY A 18 -3.97 21.56 -2.64
C GLY A 18 -4.29 21.40 -4.12
N HIS A 19 -4.45 22.49 -4.84
CA HIS A 19 -4.69 22.54 -6.29
C HIS A 19 -3.41 22.50 -7.14
N LEU A 20 -2.23 22.66 -6.50
CA LEU A 20 -0.94 22.70 -7.20
C LEU A 20 -0.26 21.34 -7.23
N HIS A 21 0.35 21.03 -8.34
CA HIS A 21 1.29 19.91 -8.41
C HIS A 21 2.59 20.26 -7.66
N LYS A 22 3.26 19.24 -7.16
CA LYS A 22 4.49 19.42 -6.36
C LYS A 22 5.57 20.21 -7.09
N ARG A 23 5.67 20.06 -8.41
CA ARG A 23 6.61 20.82 -9.24
C ARG A 23 6.31 22.32 -9.17
N GLU A 24 5.04 22.70 -9.26
CA GLU A 24 4.58 24.09 -9.16
C GLU A 24 4.86 24.67 -7.79
N VAL A 25 4.58 23.89 -6.72
CA VAL A 25 4.92 24.29 -5.34
C VAL A 25 6.42 24.55 -5.19
N ARG A 26 7.30 23.73 -5.81
CA ARG A 26 8.74 23.96 -5.77
C ARG A 26 9.18 25.20 -6.56
N THR A 27 8.54 25.46 -7.69
CA THR A 27 8.78 26.67 -8.49
C THR A 27 8.43 27.91 -7.67
N LEU A 28 7.25 27.95 -7.07
CA LEU A 28 6.82 29.04 -6.19
C LEU A 28 7.74 29.20 -4.97
N ALA A 29 8.16 28.09 -4.36
CA ALA A 29 9.09 28.15 -3.24
C ALA A 29 10.45 28.75 -3.61
N ALA A 30 10.92 28.53 -4.84
CA ALA A 30 12.13 29.14 -5.37
C ALA A 30 11.92 30.62 -5.71
N GLU A 31 10.79 30.97 -6.32
CA GLU A 31 10.42 32.35 -6.65
C GLU A 31 10.29 33.22 -5.40
N PHE A 32 9.68 32.71 -4.35
CA PHE A 32 9.58 33.41 -3.05
C PHE A 32 10.82 33.26 -2.15
N ASP A 33 11.88 32.65 -2.65
CA ASP A 33 13.14 32.41 -1.93
C ASP A 33 12.94 31.76 -0.55
N LEU A 34 12.02 30.80 -0.46
CA LEU A 34 11.73 30.14 0.82
C LEU A 34 12.93 29.30 1.29
N PRO A 35 13.27 29.33 2.59
CA PRO A 35 14.40 28.54 3.14
C PRO A 35 14.30 27.05 2.89
N ALA A 36 13.08 26.53 2.70
CA ALA A 36 12.81 25.10 2.48
C ALA A 36 12.75 24.70 1.00
N LYS A 37 13.01 25.61 0.05
CA LYS A 37 12.86 25.36 -1.41
C LYS A 37 13.61 24.12 -1.92
N GLU A 38 14.78 23.83 -1.37
CA GLU A 38 15.62 22.68 -1.76
C GLU A 38 15.49 21.48 -0.82
N ARG A 39 14.62 21.55 0.18
CA ARG A 39 14.44 20.47 1.13
C ARG A 39 13.90 19.24 0.41
N LYS A 40 14.62 18.12 0.56
CA LYS A 40 14.19 16.82 0.05
C LYS A 40 12.87 16.39 0.72
N ASP A 41 12.07 15.67 -0.03
CA ASP A 41 10.85 15.08 0.51
C ASP A 41 11.17 14.12 1.66
N SER A 42 10.36 14.19 2.70
CA SER A 42 10.48 13.26 3.81
C SER A 42 10.19 11.84 3.32
N GLN A 43 11.17 10.96 3.50
CA GLN A 43 11.03 9.52 3.27
C GLN A 43 10.89 8.87 4.65
N GLY A 44 9.81 8.15 4.89
CA GLY A 44 9.63 7.47 6.16
C GLY A 44 8.22 7.59 6.74
N ILE A 45 8.08 7.26 8.01
CA ILE A 45 6.81 7.33 8.74
C ILE A 45 6.55 8.78 9.12
N CYS A 46 5.38 9.32 8.72
CA CYS A 46 4.96 10.67 9.07
C CYS A 46 4.99 10.88 10.59
N PHE A 47 5.48 12.03 11.04
CA PHE A 47 5.64 12.45 12.44
C PHE A 47 6.74 11.77 13.27
N LEU A 48 7.30 10.65 12.81
CA LEU A 48 8.39 9.99 13.55
C LEU A 48 9.80 10.41 13.09
N GLY A 49 9.89 11.33 12.11
CA GLY A 49 11.15 11.83 11.60
C GLY A 49 11.87 10.84 10.66
N LYS A 50 13.20 10.90 10.62
CA LYS A 50 14.02 10.01 9.79
C LYS A 50 14.23 8.68 10.50
N ILE A 51 13.22 7.83 10.54
CA ILE A 51 13.31 6.49 11.08
C ILE A 51 13.45 5.50 9.92
N ASN A 52 14.41 4.59 10.04
CA ASN A 52 14.46 3.43 9.16
C ASN A 52 13.26 2.53 9.50
N TYR A 53 12.33 2.37 8.55
CA TYR A 53 11.13 1.58 8.75
C TYR A 53 11.42 0.14 9.22
N ARG A 54 12.45 -0.49 8.63
CA ARG A 54 12.81 -1.86 8.98
C ARG A 54 13.32 -1.98 10.41
N ASP A 55 14.12 -1.01 10.88
CA ASP A 55 14.63 -0.99 12.24
C ASP A 55 13.53 -0.69 13.25
N PHE A 56 12.59 0.19 12.89
CA PHE A 56 11.40 0.47 13.70
C PHE A 56 10.53 -0.79 13.85
N VAL A 57 10.23 -1.48 12.76
CA VAL A 57 9.45 -2.74 12.80
C VAL A 57 10.19 -3.81 13.60
N ARG A 58 11.50 -3.93 13.41
CA ARG A 58 12.35 -4.87 14.18
C ARG A 58 12.31 -4.57 15.67
N PHE A 59 12.37 -3.31 16.05
CA PHE A 59 12.31 -2.91 17.46
C PHE A 59 10.99 -3.31 18.15
N HIS A 60 9.86 -3.18 17.44
CA HIS A 60 8.54 -3.46 17.99
C HIS A 60 8.09 -4.91 17.86
N LEU A 61 8.44 -5.58 16.77
CA LEU A 61 7.97 -6.93 16.44
C LEU A 61 9.07 -7.99 16.53
N GLY A 62 10.33 -7.55 16.70
CA GLY A 62 11.47 -8.46 16.72
C GLY A 62 11.77 -9.08 15.35
N GLU A 63 12.55 -10.15 15.39
CA GLU A 63 12.85 -11.01 14.24
C GLU A 63 12.45 -12.45 14.57
N GLN A 64 11.82 -13.10 13.61
CA GLN A 64 11.45 -14.51 13.69
C GLN A 64 11.71 -15.17 12.35
N ILE A 65 12.57 -16.19 12.34
CA ILE A 65 12.89 -16.91 11.11
C ILE A 65 11.65 -17.64 10.61
N GLY A 66 11.37 -17.50 9.32
CA GLY A 66 10.28 -18.15 8.62
C GLY A 66 10.66 -18.51 7.20
N ASP A 67 9.82 -19.30 6.55
CA ASP A 67 10.09 -19.84 5.23
C ASP A 67 9.62 -18.95 4.10
N ILE A 68 10.42 -18.86 3.04
CA ILE A 68 10.04 -18.35 1.73
C ILE A 68 9.71 -19.55 0.85
N VAL A 69 8.45 -19.64 0.42
CA VAL A 69 7.90 -20.79 -0.31
C VAL A 69 7.41 -20.38 -1.68
N GLU A 70 7.74 -21.12 -2.71
CA GLU A 70 7.16 -20.92 -4.03
C GLU A 70 5.70 -21.39 -4.04
N LYS A 71 4.78 -20.49 -4.44
CA LYS A 71 3.33 -20.74 -4.35
C LYS A 71 2.87 -21.90 -5.24
N ALA A 72 3.49 -22.06 -6.41
CA ALA A 72 3.09 -23.05 -7.43
C ALA A 72 3.31 -24.49 -6.99
N ASN A 73 4.40 -24.78 -6.28
CA ASN A 73 4.81 -26.16 -5.98
C ASN A 73 5.04 -26.43 -4.49
N GLY A 74 4.95 -25.40 -3.64
CA GLY A 74 5.21 -25.53 -2.21
C GLY A 74 6.67 -25.68 -1.83
N GLU A 75 7.62 -25.48 -2.76
CA GLU A 75 9.04 -25.64 -2.51
C GLU A 75 9.59 -24.48 -1.67
N LYS A 76 10.36 -24.81 -0.63
CA LYS A 76 11.09 -23.82 0.15
C LYS A 76 12.27 -23.29 -0.68
N LYS A 77 12.27 -21.99 -0.97
CA LYS A 77 13.33 -21.28 -1.72
C LYS A 77 14.33 -20.55 -0.83
N GLY A 78 13.97 -20.31 0.43
CA GLY A 78 14.84 -19.61 1.36
C GLY A 78 14.19 -19.32 2.69
N GLU A 79 14.79 -18.39 3.44
CA GLU A 79 14.28 -17.96 4.76
C GLU A 79 14.21 -16.44 4.85
N HIS A 80 13.35 -15.97 5.74
CA HIS A 80 13.19 -14.56 6.06
C HIS A 80 13.17 -14.32 7.58
N GLN A 81 13.27 -13.06 8.00
CA GLN A 81 13.36 -12.65 9.39
C GLN A 81 12.01 -12.21 10.02
N GLY A 82 10.90 -12.52 9.39
CA GLY A 82 9.54 -12.18 9.82
C GLY A 82 8.68 -11.75 8.63
N TYR A 83 7.47 -12.32 8.51
CA TYR A 83 6.56 -12.02 7.40
C TYR A 83 6.14 -10.54 7.39
N TRP A 84 6.18 -9.85 8.52
CA TRP A 84 5.83 -8.43 8.65
C TRP A 84 6.79 -7.48 7.93
N PHE A 85 8.00 -7.91 7.60
CA PHE A 85 8.94 -7.13 6.79
C PHE A 85 8.62 -7.14 5.29
N TYR A 86 7.62 -7.91 4.89
CA TYR A 86 7.28 -8.11 3.49
C TYR A 86 5.86 -7.64 3.17
N THR A 87 5.68 -7.12 1.97
CA THR A 87 4.39 -6.67 1.45
C THR A 87 4.07 -7.43 0.18
N ILE A 88 2.80 -7.82 -0.01
CA ILE A 88 2.35 -8.47 -1.24
C ILE A 88 2.71 -7.58 -2.44
N GLY A 89 3.29 -8.18 -3.50
CA GLY A 89 3.84 -7.50 -4.67
C GLY A 89 5.27 -6.98 -4.50
N GLN A 90 5.90 -7.16 -3.34
CA GLN A 90 7.29 -6.77 -3.13
C GLN A 90 8.22 -7.68 -3.94
N ARG A 91 9.17 -7.07 -4.66
CA ARG A 91 10.23 -7.75 -5.41
C ARG A 91 11.57 -7.71 -4.67
N HIS A 92 11.87 -6.56 -4.06
CA HIS A 92 13.20 -6.34 -3.47
C HIS A 92 13.32 -6.95 -2.07
N GLY A 93 14.56 -7.37 -1.72
CA GLY A 93 14.87 -7.83 -0.37
C GLY A 93 14.64 -9.33 -0.12
N LEU A 94 14.20 -10.09 -1.11
CA LEU A 94 14.04 -11.55 -1.02
C LEU A 94 15.39 -12.30 -1.01
N LYS A 95 16.42 -11.72 -1.64
CA LYS A 95 17.79 -12.30 -1.72
C LYS A 95 17.83 -13.72 -2.33
N LEU A 96 16.95 -13.99 -3.28
CA LEU A 96 16.86 -15.28 -3.98
C LEU A 96 17.46 -15.19 -5.39
N GLY A 97 18.12 -16.25 -5.82
CA GLY A 97 18.52 -16.44 -7.20
C GLY A 97 17.37 -16.89 -8.09
N GLY A 98 17.60 -16.91 -9.43
CA GLY A 98 16.62 -17.43 -10.40
C GLY A 98 15.33 -16.61 -10.56
N GLY A 99 15.31 -15.34 -10.11
CA GLY A 99 14.13 -14.47 -10.25
C GLY A 99 13.95 -13.83 -11.63
N PRO A 100 13.00 -12.91 -11.75
CA PRO A 100 12.46 -12.08 -10.66
C PRO A 100 11.32 -12.73 -9.86
N TRP A 101 11.44 -12.72 -8.54
CA TRP A 101 10.44 -13.21 -7.60
C TRP A 101 9.62 -12.08 -6.99
N TYR A 102 8.34 -12.35 -6.71
CA TYR A 102 7.43 -11.41 -6.08
C TYR A 102 6.67 -12.09 -4.94
N VAL A 103 6.50 -11.39 -3.83
CA VAL A 103 5.63 -11.84 -2.74
C VAL A 103 4.18 -11.81 -3.22
N VAL A 104 3.50 -12.94 -3.20
CA VAL A 104 2.10 -13.08 -3.66
C VAL A 104 1.13 -13.35 -2.53
N ASP A 105 1.61 -13.89 -1.41
CA ASP A 105 0.77 -14.19 -0.25
C ASP A 105 1.60 -14.24 1.03
N LYS A 106 0.93 -14.20 2.19
CA LYS A 106 1.56 -14.33 3.52
C LYS A 106 0.68 -15.15 4.45
N ASP A 107 1.30 -16.02 5.23
CA ASP A 107 0.69 -16.74 6.33
C ASP A 107 1.29 -16.24 7.65
N ALA A 108 0.49 -15.54 8.43
CA ALA A 108 0.92 -14.99 9.70
C ALA A 108 1.05 -16.06 10.80
N ALA A 109 0.21 -17.11 10.76
CA ALA A 109 0.22 -18.18 11.76
C ALA A 109 1.47 -19.05 11.63
N GLU A 110 1.85 -19.38 10.39
CA GLU A 110 3.02 -20.20 10.08
C GLU A 110 4.30 -19.35 9.90
N ASN A 111 4.23 -18.02 10.05
CA ASN A 111 5.33 -17.10 9.76
C ASN A 111 5.98 -17.40 8.40
N ARG A 112 5.17 -17.49 7.33
CA ARG A 112 5.58 -17.88 5.99
C ARG A 112 5.20 -16.83 4.97
N ILE A 113 6.07 -16.63 3.96
CA ILE A 113 5.73 -15.84 2.78
C ILE A 113 5.73 -16.73 1.53
N TYR A 114 4.76 -16.48 0.66
CA TYR A 114 4.67 -17.16 -0.63
C TYR A 114 5.14 -16.24 -1.73
N ILE A 115 5.92 -16.79 -2.63
CA ILE A 115 6.47 -16.08 -3.78
C ILE A 115 6.05 -16.75 -5.09
N ALA A 116 6.01 -15.94 -6.14
CA ALA A 116 5.82 -16.41 -7.50
C ALA A 116 6.76 -15.70 -8.47
N HIS A 117 7.09 -16.35 -9.58
CA HIS A 117 7.86 -15.74 -10.66
C HIS A 117 7.01 -14.67 -11.38
N SER A 118 7.66 -13.73 -12.09
CA SER A 118 6.98 -12.60 -12.76
C SER A 118 5.86 -13.02 -13.73
N GLU A 119 6.01 -14.17 -14.36
CA GLU A 119 5.09 -14.69 -15.38
C GLU A 119 4.14 -15.77 -14.84
N ALA A 120 4.25 -16.09 -13.54
CA ALA A 120 3.43 -17.13 -12.94
C ALA A 120 1.97 -16.69 -12.74
N PRO A 121 1.00 -17.59 -12.98
CA PRO A 121 -0.43 -17.29 -12.77
C PRO A 121 -0.76 -16.83 -11.35
N GLU A 122 -0.03 -17.33 -10.35
CA GLU A 122 -0.20 -16.99 -8.94
C GLU A 122 0.11 -15.53 -8.62
N ARG A 123 0.75 -14.82 -9.54
CA ARG A 123 0.97 -13.39 -9.47
C ARG A 123 -0.24 -12.57 -9.89
N VAL A 124 -1.19 -13.17 -10.57
CA VAL A 124 -2.43 -12.49 -10.96
C VAL A 124 -3.17 -12.06 -9.69
N GLY A 125 -3.48 -10.78 -9.62
CA GLY A 125 -4.16 -10.18 -8.47
C GLY A 125 -5.56 -10.77 -8.25
N ARG A 126 -6.07 -10.60 -7.05
CA ARG A 126 -7.48 -10.93 -6.76
C ARG A 126 -8.37 -9.87 -7.41
N ARG A 127 -9.44 -10.30 -8.07
CA ARG A 127 -10.45 -9.38 -8.60
C ARG A 127 -11.45 -8.95 -7.52
N ASN A 128 -11.69 -9.83 -6.55
CA ASN A 128 -12.66 -9.59 -5.48
C ASN A 128 -11.92 -9.22 -4.20
N LEU A 129 -12.31 -8.11 -3.61
CA LEU A 129 -11.76 -7.57 -2.36
C LEU A 129 -12.91 -7.28 -1.41
N VAL A 130 -12.78 -7.69 -0.16
CA VAL A 130 -13.64 -7.21 0.92
C VAL A 130 -12.88 -6.13 1.68
N VAL A 131 -13.51 -4.97 1.85
CA VAL A 131 -12.98 -3.84 2.60
C VAL A 131 -13.85 -3.58 3.80
N GLU A 132 -13.22 -3.19 4.91
CA GLU A 132 -13.83 -2.93 6.20
C GLU A 132 -13.41 -1.55 6.71
N HIS A 133 -14.17 -1.01 7.66
CA HIS A 133 -13.92 0.29 8.27
C HIS A 133 -13.87 1.42 7.24
N ILE A 134 -14.89 1.47 6.40
CA ILE A 134 -14.95 2.40 5.27
C ILE A 134 -15.32 3.79 5.77
N ASN A 135 -14.49 4.77 5.46
CA ASN A 135 -14.77 6.18 5.71
C ASN A 135 -15.27 6.87 4.43
N TRP A 136 -16.56 7.10 4.34
CA TRP A 136 -17.16 7.82 3.22
C TRP A 136 -17.05 9.33 3.42
N ILE A 137 -16.43 10.03 2.46
CA ILE A 137 -16.28 11.52 2.47
C ILE A 137 -17.58 12.07 1.95
N ASN A 138 -18.53 11.82 1.59
CA ASN A 138 -19.86 12.35 1.29
C ASN A 138 -20.92 11.33 1.76
N SER A 139 -21.24 10.38 0.92
CA SER A 139 -22.17 9.30 1.22
C SER A 139 -21.67 8.01 0.54
N ALA A 140 -22.09 6.88 1.09
CA ALA A 140 -21.88 5.60 0.42
C ALA A 140 -22.53 5.66 -0.98
N PRO A 141 -21.79 5.30 -2.04
CA PRO A 141 -22.38 5.26 -3.37
C PRO A 141 -23.47 4.19 -3.42
N ALA A 142 -24.56 4.46 -4.13
CA ALA A 142 -25.39 3.38 -4.65
C ALA A 142 -24.53 2.51 -5.56
N LEU A 143 -24.94 1.27 -5.81
CA LEU A 143 -24.23 0.32 -6.70
C LEU A 143 -23.74 1.03 -7.97
N CYS A 144 -22.44 1.23 -8.10
CA CYS A 144 -21.90 1.99 -9.23
C CYS A 144 -20.50 1.53 -9.60
N ALA A 145 -20.14 1.77 -10.85
CA ALA A 145 -18.77 1.66 -11.31
C ALA A 145 -17.94 2.82 -10.73
N LEU A 146 -16.87 2.48 -10.04
CA LEU A 146 -15.94 3.42 -9.42
C LEU A 146 -14.53 3.21 -9.96
N GLN A 147 -13.70 4.25 -9.85
CA GLN A 147 -12.27 4.13 -10.01
C GLN A 147 -11.64 3.82 -8.66
N VAL A 148 -10.96 2.69 -8.59
CA VAL A 148 -10.37 2.15 -7.36
C VAL A 148 -8.86 2.31 -7.40
N LYS A 149 -8.29 2.85 -6.35
CA LYS A 149 -6.84 2.95 -6.16
C LYS A 149 -6.39 1.94 -5.12
N LEU A 150 -5.80 0.86 -5.58
CA LEU A 150 -5.35 -0.24 -4.71
C LEU A 150 -4.03 0.06 -4.00
N ARG A 151 -3.16 0.86 -4.64
CA ARG A 151 -1.83 1.18 -4.12
C ARG A 151 -1.47 2.64 -4.39
N HIS A 152 -0.50 3.12 -3.64
CA HIS A 152 0.09 4.41 -3.95
C HIS A 152 0.76 4.38 -5.33
N GLY A 153 0.41 5.33 -6.18
CA GLY A 153 0.89 5.40 -7.57
C GLY A 153 -0.14 6.08 -8.47
N PRO A 154 0.12 6.24 -9.78
CA PRO A 154 -0.80 6.89 -10.71
C PRO A 154 -1.94 5.97 -11.18
N ALA A 155 -1.79 4.65 -11.07
CA ALA A 155 -2.74 3.71 -11.63
C ALA A 155 -4.07 3.69 -10.86
N LEU A 156 -5.16 3.71 -11.61
CA LEU A 156 -6.53 3.50 -11.16
C LEU A 156 -7.09 2.30 -11.92
N THR A 157 -7.86 1.49 -11.23
CA THR A 157 -8.56 0.33 -11.82
C THR A 157 -10.05 0.54 -11.67
N SER A 158 -10.82 0.27 -12.73
CA SER A 158 -12.27 0.28 -12.65
C SER A 158 -12.76 -0.88 -11.80
N GLY A 159 -13.78 -0.66 -10.99
CA GLY A 159 -14.40 -1.69 -10.17
C GLY A 159 -15.85 -1.38 -9.86
N GLN A 160 -16.57 -2.40 -9.44
CA GLN A 160 -17.92 -2.28 -8.90
C GLN A 160 -17.86 -2.44 -7.38
N VAL A 161 -18.60 -1.61 -6.66
CA VAL A 161 -18.68 -1.64 -5.21
C VAL A 161 -20.09 -2.03 -4.81
N GLN A 162 -20.19 -3.04 -3.95
CA GLN A 162 -21.44 -3.47 -3.34
C GLN A 162 -21.31 -3.44 -1.82
N MET A 163 -22.17 -2.68 -1.15
CA MET A 163 -22.23 -2.69 0.31
C MET A 163 -22.71 -4.05 0.81
N LEU A 164 -21.98 -4.65 1.73
CA LEU A 164 -22.38 -5.87 2.43
C LEU A 164 -23.14 -5.53 3.71
N ASP A 165 -22.72 -4.48 4.39
CA ASP A 165 -23.39 -3.89 5.55
C ASP A 165 -22.96 -2.41 5.71
N ALA A 166 -23.18 -1.82 6.88
CA ALA A 166 -22.86 -0.41 7.13
C ALA A 166 -21.35 -0.09 7.10
N ASP A 167 -20.49 -1.06 7.33
CA ASP A 167 -19.04 -0.89 7.50
C ASP A 167 -18.21 -1.68 6.49
N ARG A 168 -18.81 -2.61 5.76
CA ARG A 168 -18.12 -3.50 4.82
C ARG A 168 -18.69 -3.41 3.41
N ALA A 169 -17.80 -3.50 2.44
CA ALA A 169 -18.18 -3.59 1.03
C ALA A 169 -17.34 -4.64 0.30
N GLU A 170 -17.95 -5.27 -0.68
CA GLU A 170 -17.24 -6.04 -1.70
C GLU A 170 -16.91 -5.15 -2.89
N ILE A 171 -15.67 -5.23 -3.35
CA ILE A 171 -15.19 -4.56 -4.55
C ILE A 171 -14.81 -5.62 -5.56
N VAL A 172 -15.43 -5.58 -6.73
CA VAL A 172 -15.10 -6.44 -7.87
C VAL A 172 -14.38 -5.60 -8.92
N LEU A 173 -13.09 -5.85 -9.11
CA LEU A 173 -12.26 -5.13 -10.07
C LEU A 173 -12.53 -5.61 -11.50
N ALA A 174 -12.46 -4.71 -12.45
CA ALA A 174 -12.57 -5.04 -13.87
C ALA A 174 -11.39 -5.92 -14.34
N GLU A 175 -10.19 -5.63 -13.77
CA GLU A 175 -8.96 -6.38 -14.02
C GLU A 175 -8.30 -6.76 -12.67
N PRO A 176 -7.60 -7.90 -12.60
CA PRO A 176 -6.94 -8.35 -11.37
C PRO A 176 -5.69 -7.55 -11.02
#